data_fcc2c537af963ae464e5b2d4204d427d
#
_entry.id   fcc2c537af963ae464e5b2d4204d427d
#
_cell.length_a   1.000
_cell.length_b   1.000
_cell.length_c   1.000
_cell.angle_alpha   90.00
_cell.angle_beta   90.00
_cell.angle_gamma   90.00
#
_symmetry.space_group_name_H-M   'P 1'
#
loop_
_entity.id
_entity.type
_entity.pdbx_description
1 polymer ?
#
loop_
_entity_poly.entity_id
_entity_poly.type
_entity_poly.pdbx_seq_one_letter_code
_entity_poly.pdbx_strand_id
1 'polypeptide(L)'
;MSTENRGRREQHRERRSLGEKFQQWRQQRREWIAGMTRGQRIRHRLLQAAVVLAIAIIAVWAVMSAWIRVPKVPDPPTAGPDTTQQPGEGEDIQFTGAELPNVAKSGRKEGYYTFLVVGRDVASGLTDTILLFTFDTNNKSLNAISLPRDTMINTSAKGGSLKRINVVYNRNRGPSDLPEAQRVENGMTALKQEVSRLTGIYPDFYVMVEWEAIGELVDALGGVYFDVPFDMNYDDPYQDLHIHQEAGYRKLSGEDAMEVIRWRKNNGEPSPGDVGRIQIQQDFLSAVLDKCLQPATLLKAPALAQVFLNNVTTDLTVGNILAFAQLAIGMDPESDVKFSTMPYTGVMYDRASLVLPVEKELLEILNSGMNPYVDQIQSSD
;
A
#
# COMPACT_ATOMS: atom_id res chain seq x y z
N MET A 1 50.80 -23.14 34.17
CA MET A 1 50.13 -22.21 35.13
C MET A 1 50.76 -20.81 35.20
N SER A 2 51.65 -20.39 34.28
CA SER A 2 52.41 -19.12 34.38
C SER A 2 51.99 -18.01 33.41
N THR A 3 51.38 -18.30 32.28
CA THR A 3 51.04 -17.30 31.24
C THR A 3 49.71 -16.59 31.47
N GLU A 4 48.75 -17.28 32.03
CA GLU A 4 47.39 -16.77 32.29
C GLU A 4 47.35 -15.72 33.43
N ASN A 5 48.22 -15.87 34.40
CA ASN A 5 48.35 -14.93 35.52
C ASN A 5 49.08 -13.64 35.14
N ARG A 6 49.93 -13.65 34.10
CA ARG A 6 50.56 -12.46 33.56
C ARG A 6 49.58 -11.58 32.80
N GLY A 7 48.73 -12.15 31.95
CA GLY A 7 47.72 -11.42 31.19
C GLY A 7 46.67 -10.74 32.07
N ARG A 8 46.21 -11.38 33.14
CA ARG A 8 45.30 -10.77 34.13
C ARG A 8 45.94 -9.57 34.88
N ARG A 9 47.22 -9.67 35.21
CA ARG A 9 47.94 -8.56 35.90
C ARG A 9 48.18 -7.37 34.97
N GLU A 10 48.45 -7.58 33.68
CA GLU A 10 48.58 -6.51 32.68
C GLU A 10 47.22 -5.80 32.42
N GLN A 11 46.14 -6.53 32.24
CA GLN A 11 44.80 -5.97 32.10
C GLN A 11 44.38 -5.18 33.36
N HIS A 12 44.70 -5.62 34.56
CA HIS A 12 44.44 -4.87 35.79
C HIS A 12 45.27 -3.61 35.90
N ARG A 13 46.52 -3.63 35.40
CA ARG A 13 47.41 -2.47 35.38
C ARG A 13 46.97 -1.41 34.37
N GLU A 14 46.50 -1.84 33.18
CA GLU A 14 45.94 -0.95 32.17
C GLU A 14 44.62 -0.31 32.63
N ARG A 15 43.71 -1.07 33.28
CA ARG A 15 42.48 -0.53 33.85
C ARG A 15 42.74 0.49 34.96
N ARG A 16 43.76 0.28 35.81
CA ARG A 16 44.17 1.28 36.81
C ARG A 16 44.73 2.55 36.18
N SER A 17 45.58 2.44 35.19
CA SER A 17 46.15 3.60 34.47
C SER A 17 45.10 4.41 33.71
N LEU A 18 44.07 3.75 33.14
CA LEU A 18 42.92 4.40 32.51
C LEU A 18 42.03 5.12 33.51
N GLY A 19 41.83 4.53 34.70
CA GLY A 19 41.06 5.15 35.80
C GLY A 19 41.74 6.42 36.33
N GLU A 20 43.08 6.38 36.51
CA GLU A 20 43.88 7.54 36.95
C GLU A 20 43.89 8.66 35.91
N LYS A 21 44.07 8.33 34.64
CA LYS A 21 43.97 9.28 33.52
C LYS A 21 42.58 9.93 33.41
N PHE A 22 41.53 9.14 33.64
CA PHE A 22 40.16 9.66 33.62
C PHE A 22 39.86 10.59 34.82
N GLN A 23 40.41 10.31 36.01
CA GLN A 23 40.29 11.19 37.16
C GLN A 23 41.04 12.51 36.97
N GLN A 24 42.30 12.45 36.43
CA GLN A 24 43.08 13.65 36.12
C GLN A 24 42.38 14.52 35.06
N TRP A 25 41.83 13.90 34.01
CA TRP A 25 41.03 14.61 33.00
C TRP A 25 39.79 15.26 33.59
N ARG A 26 39.07 14.57 34.50
CA ARG A 26 37.91 15.14 35.21
C ARG A 26 38.27 16.34 36.06
N GLN A 27 39.42 16.28 36.71
CA GLN A 27 39.88 17.39 37.56
C GLN A 27 40.29 18.61 36.71
N GLN A 28 41.08 18.42 35.68
CA GLN A 28 41.46 19.47 34.72
C GLN A 28 40.24 20.12 34.07
N ARG A 29 39.26 19.31 33.69
CA ARG A 29 38.00 19.81 33.12
C ARG A 29 37.19 20.65 34.13
N ARG A 30 37.16 20.28 35.39
CA ARG A 30 36.49 21.07 36.46
C ARG A 30 37.19 22.42 36.67
N GLU A 31 38.49 22.44 36.71
CA GLU A 31 39.31 23.66 36.87
C GLU A 31 39.13 24.60 35.68
N TRP A 32 39.12 24.03 34.46
CA TRP A 32 38.87 24.79 33.24
C TRP A 32 37.47 25.41 33.19
N ILE A 33 36.44 24.70 33.59
CA ILE A 33 35.06 25.21 33.67
C ILE A 33 34.93 26.26 34.78
N ALA A 34 35.61 26.09 35.89
CA ALA A 34 35.62 27.06 37.01
C ALA A 34 36.19 28.40 36.59
N GLY A 35 37.23 28.42 35.72
CA GLY A 35 37.86 29.63 35.19
C GLY A 35 37.03 30.38 34.14
N MET A 36 35.92 29.80 33.63
CA MET A 36 35.10 30.45 32.62
C MET A 36 34.21 31.57 33.19
N THR A 37 34.07 32.65 32.44
CA THR A 37 33.02 33.69 32.69
C THR A 37 31.62 33.13 32.53
N ARG A 38 30.61 33.82 33.10
CA ARG A 38 29.22 33.40 32.99
C ARG A 38 28.75 33.18 31.53
N GLY A 39 29.17 34.08 30.61
CA GLY A 39 28.85 33.99 29.19
C GLY A 39 29.54 32.79 28.48
N GLN A 40 30.80 32.52 28.84
CA GLN A 40 31.52 31.37 28.31
C GLN A 40 30.91 30.03 28.77
N ARG A 41 30.47 29.94 30.03
CA ARG A 41 29.73 28.75 30.55
C ARG A 41 28.43 28.51 29.84
N ILE A 42 27.69 29.57 29.54
CA ILE A 42 26.40 29.45 28.80
C ILE A 42 26.69 28.94 27.38
N ARG A 43 27.66 29.57 26.66
CA ARG A 43 28.05 29.12 25.31
C ARG A 43 28.52 27.66 25.30
N HIS A 44 29.34 27.27 26.27
CA HIS A 44 29.82 25.90 26.38
C HIS A 44 28.68 24.89 26.63
N ARG A 45 27.72 25.21 27.50
CA ARG A 45 26.53 24.36 27.73
C ARG A 45 25.66 24.24 26.49
N LEU A 46 25.45 25.36 25.76
CA LEU A 46 24.70 25.35 24.51
C LEU A 46 25.40 24.49 23.46
N LEU A 47 26.71 24.61 23.35
CA LEU A 47 27.52 23.80 22.42
C LEU A 47 27.47 22.30 22.79
N GLN A 48 27.53 21.95 24.07
CA GLN A 48 27.36 20.58 24.54
C GLN A 48 25.97 20.04 24.24
N ALA A 49 24.93 20.83 24.47
CA ALA A 49 23.57 20.45 24.17
C ALA A 49 23.38 20.24 22.65
N ALA A 50 23.96 21.11 21.83
CA ALA A 50 23.93 20.95 20.37
C ALA A 50 24.66 19.67 19.90
N VAL A 51 25.80 19.35 20.48
CA VAL A 51 26.56 18.10 20.17
C VAL A 51 25.76 16.87 20.59
N VAL A 52 25.16 16.87 21.79
CA VAL A 52 24.32 15.76 22.26
C VAL A 52 23.11 15.58 21.36
N LEU A 53 22.46 16.69 20.97
CA LEU A 53 21.34 16.67 20.02
C LEU A 53 21.76 16.12 18.65
N ALA A 54 22.92 16.56 18.13
CA ALA A 54 23.45 16.05 16.86
C ALA A 54 23.74 14.53 16.92
N ILE A 55 24.35 14.06 18.02
CA ILE A 55 24.59 12.62 18.24
C ILE A 55 23.26 11.85 18.32
N ALA A 56 22.26 12.40 19.02
CA ALA A 56 20.93 11.79 19.11
C ALA A 56 20.26 11.71 17.74
N ILE A 57 20.33 12.78 16.93
CA ILE A 57 19.81 12.80 15.56
C ILE A 57 20.52 11.77 14.69
N ILE A 58 21.85 11.68 14.76
CA ILE A 58 22.64 10.69 14.01
C ILE A 58 22.29 9.26 14.46
N ALA A 59 22.13 9.03 15.76
CA ALA A 59 21.75 7.73 16.29
C ALA A 59 20.33 7.32 15.83
N VAL A 60 19.37 8.24 15.88
CA VAL A 60 18.02 8.02 15.36
C VAL A 60 18.07 7.74 13.85
N TRP A 61 18.84 8.55 13.10
CA TRP A 61 19.01 8.32 11.67
C TRP A 61 19.65 6.97 11.35
N ALA A 62 20.69 6.56 12.10
CA ALA A 62 21.35 5.27 11.93
C ALA A 62 20.42 4.09 12.25
N VAL A 63 19.58 4.21 13.29
CA VAL A 63 18.56 3.21 13.61
C VAL A 63 17.50 3.16 12.52
N MET A 64 17.00 4.31 12.08
CA MET A 64 16.01 4.37 10.99
C MET A 64 16.57 3.82 9.69
N SER A 65 17.81 4.17 9.31
CA SER A 65 18.44 3.67 8.07
C SER A 65 18.67 2.15 8.09
N ALA A 66 18.86 1.56 9.27
CA ALA A 66 18.94 0.10 9.41
C ALA A 66 17.57 -0.60 9.24
N TRP A 67 16.47 0.13 9.47
CA TRP A 67 15.11 -0.37 9.33
C TRP A 67 14.52 -0.11 7.94
N ILE A 68 14.96 0.96 7.27
CA ILE A 68 14.53 1.29 5.91
C ILE A 68 15.21 0.33 4.95
N ARG A 69 14.45 -0.60 4.42
CA ARG A 69 14.91 -1.55 3.40
C ARG A 69 14.05 -1.38 2.17
N VAL A 70 14.66 -0.90 1.09
CA VAL A 70 14.01 -0.94 -0.22
C VAL A 70 13.72 -2.40 -0.53
N PRO A 71 12.44 -2.79 -0.71
CA PRO A 71 12.10 -4.18 -0.93
C PRO A 71 12.68 -4.65 -2.25
N LYS A 72 13.17 -5.89 -2.27
CA LYS A 72 13.41 -6.57 -3.54
C LYS A 72 12.06 -6.95 -4.12
N VAL A 73 11.90 -6.68 -5.40
CA VAL A 73 10.73 -7.15 -6.15
C VAL A 73 10.73 -8.68 -6.10
N PRO A 74 9.64 -9.33 -5.67
CA PRO A 74 9.55 -10.78 -5.72
C PRO A 74 9.68 -11.26 -7.18
N ASP A 75 10.37 -12.38 -7.39
CA ASP A 75 10.35 -13.00 -8.70
C ASP A 75 8.91 -13.41 -9.03
N PRO A 76 8.39 -13.07 -10.24
CA PRO A 76 7.08 -13.55 -10.63
C PRO A 76 7.09 -15.08 -10.56
N PRO A 77 6.01 -15.70 -10.04
CA PRO A 77 5.96 -17.15 -10.00
C PRO A 77 6.22 -17.67 -11.41
N THR A 78 7.19 -18.56 -11.51
CA THR A 78 7.35 -19.39 -12.72
C THR A 78 5.98 -19.95 -13.01
N ALA A 79 5.44 -19.67 -14.21
CA ALA A 79 4.09 -20.01 -14.63
C ALA A 79 3.66 -21.33 -13.98
N GLY A 80 2.68 -21.22 -13.06
CA GLY A 80 2.09 -22.42 -12.45
C GLY A 80 1.55 -23.32 -13.56
N PRO A 81 1.25 -24.57 -13.26
CA PRO A 81 0.75 -25.50 -14.27
C PRO A 81 -0.37 -24.82 -15.02
N ASP A 82 -0.17 -24.78 -16.33
CA ASP A 82 -1.06 -24.21 -17.32
C ASP A 82 -2.51 -24.64 -17.03
N THR A 83 -3.26 -23.82 -16.28
CA THR A 83 -4.70 -24.01 -16.07
C THR A 83 -5.46 -23.37 -17.23
N THR A 84 -4.94 -23.49 -18.43
CA THR A 84 -5.74 -23.46 -19.65
C THR A 84 -6.62 -24.69 -19.63
N GLN A 85 -7.61 -24.71 -18.73
CA GLN A 85 -8.75 -25.55 -18.92
C GLN A 85 -9.49 -24.93 -20.11
N GLN A 86 -9.32 -25.56 -21.27
CA GLN A 86 -10.11 -25.26 -22.45
C GLN A 86 -11.58 -25.15 -22.05
N PRO A 87 -12.30 -24.11 -22.52
CA PRO A 87 -13.74 -24.00 -22.33
C PRO A 87 -14.40 -25.31 -22.79
N GLY A 88 -15.22 -25.91 -21.94
CA GLY A 88 -16.03 -27.06 -22.33
C GLY A 88 -16.97 -26.64 -23.47
N GLU A 89 -17.18 -27.53 -24.44
CA GLU A 89 -18.10 -27.34 -25.58
C GLU A 89 -19.52 -26.99 -25.08
N GLY A 90 -19.92 -25.73 -25.17
CA GLY A 90 -21.24 -25.17 -24.87
C GLY A 90 -21.22 -23.71 -25.27
N GLU A 91 -22.32 -23.14 -25.80
CA GLU A 91 -22.42 -21.76 -26.31
C GLU A 91 -21.77 -20.70 -25.38
N ASP A 92 -20.46 -20.73 -25.35
CA ASP A 92 -19.68 -19.86 -24.53
C ASP A 92 -19.50 -18.54 -25.27
N ILE A 93 -19.95 -17.46 -24.66
CA ILE A 93 -19.40 -16.14 -24.95
C ILE A 93 -17.91 -16.31 -24.69
N GLN A 94 -17.15 -16.45 -25.75
CA GLN A 94 -15.70 -16.43 -25.65
C GLN A 94 -15.32 -15.11 -24.98
N PHE A 95 -14.54 -15.19 -23.91
CA PHE A 95 -13.86 -14.03 -23.38
C PHE A 95 -13.07 -13.42 -24.55
N THR A 96 -13.60 -12.32 -25.09
CA THR A 96 -12.97 -11.62 -26.22
C THR A 96 -11.85 -10.68 -25.76
N GLY A 97 -11.66 -10.53 -24.44
CA GLY A 97 -10.45 -9.95 -23.90
C GLY A 97 -9.38 -11.03 -23.92
N ALA A 98 -8.47 -10.98 -24.87
CA ALA A 98 -7.33 -11.84 -24.88
C ALA A 98 -6.55 -11.70 -23.57
N GLU A 99 -6.06 -12.81 -23.03
CA GLU A 99 -5.15 -12.77 -21.90
C GLU A 99 -3.90 -12.02 -22.33
N LEU A 100 -3.65 -10.84 -21.77
CA LEU A 100 -2.47 -10.07 -22.14
C LEU A 100 -1.21 -10.80 -21.69
N PRO A 101 -0.24 -11.01 -22.61
CA PRO A 101 0.97 -11.74 -22.27
C PRO A 101 1.76 -11.00 -21.19
N ASN A 102 2.18 -11.75 -20.18
CA ASN A 102 3.12 -11.23 -19.20
C ASN A 102 4.51 -11.11 -19.83
N VAL A 103 4.97 -9.88 -20.05
CA VAL A 103 6.28 -9.57 -20.65
C VAL A 103 7.41 -9.50 -19.62
N ALA A 104 7.21 -10.04 -18.41
CA ALA A 104 8.22 -10.03 -17.34
C ALA A 104 9.57 -10.62 -17.76
N LYS A 105 9.59 -11.52 -18.75
CA LYS A 105 10.82 -12.11 -19.31
C LYS A 105 11.75 -11.09 -19.97
N SER A 106 11.23 -9.94 -20.41
CA SER A 106 12.03 -8.84 -20.96
C SER A 106 12.87 -8.10 -19.93
N GLY A 107 12.64 -8.40 -18.66
CA GLY A 107 13.23 -7.69 -17.52
C GLY A 107 12.37 -6.54 -17.01
N ARG A 108 12.72 -6.05 -15.81
CA ARG A 108 12.01 -4.94 -15.17
C ARG A 108 12.79 -3.63 -15.29
N LYS A 109 12.06 -2.54 -15.36
CA LYS A 109 12.61 -1.20 -15.20
C LYS A 109 13.02 -1.02 -13.74
N GLU A 110 14.21 -0.52 -13.51
CA GLU A 110 14.69 -0.21 -12.16
C GLU A 110 13.84 0.90 -11.53
N GLY A 111 13.52 0.76 -10.26
CA GLY A 111 12.72 1.75 -9.53
C GLY A 111 11.21 1.67 -9.75
N TYR A 112 10.71 0.66 -10.48
CA TYR A 112 9.29 0.42 -10.68
C TYR A 112 8.77 -0.64 -9.72
N TYR A 113 7.71 -0.31 -8.98
CA TYR A 113 7.03 -1.21 -8.03
C TYR A 113 5.54 -1.25 -8.30
N THR A 114 4.95 -2.44 -8.20
CA THR A 114 3.52 -2.62 -8.44
C THR A 114 2.81 -3.17 -7.21
N PHE A 115 1.61 -2.64 -6.93
CA PHE A 115 0.82 -3.00 -5.76
C PHE A 115 -0.60 -3.33 -6.17
N LEU A 116 -1.13 -4.43 -5.64
CA LEU A 116 -2.54 -4.76 -5.74
C LEU A 116 -3.23 -4.33 -4.45
N VAL A 117 -4.05 -3.29 -4.54
CA VAL A 117 -4.86 -2.81 -3.40
C VAL A 117 -6.28 -3.34 -3.56
N VAL A 118 -6.76 -4.01 -2.52
CA VAL A 118 -8.04 -4.72 -2.53
C VAL A 118 -8.89 -4.28 -1.36
N GLY A 119 -10.08 -3.78 -1.64
CA GLY A 119 -11.13 -3.55 -0.65
C GLY A 119 -12.00 -4.80 -0.51
N ARG A 120 -12.05 -5.37 0.70
CA ARG A 120 -12.82 -6.58 0.99
C ARG A 120 -14.04 -6.26 1.86
N ASP A 121 -15.18 -6.76 1.45
CA ASP A 121 -16.36 -6.86 2.31
C ASP A 121 -16.29 -8.18 3.11
N VAL A 122 -16.17 -8.08 4.43
CA VAL A 122 -16.07 -9.24 5.32
C VAL A 122 -17.35 -10.07 5.29
N ALA A 123 -18.51 -9.43 5.23
CA ALA A 123 -19.81 -10.09 5.29
C ALA A 123 -20.08 -10.95 4.05
N SER A 124 -19.78 -10.45 2.86
CA SER A 124 -19.95 -11.19 1.60
C SER A 124 -18.71 -12.03 1.23
N GLY A 125 -17.54 -11.70 1.78
CA GLY A 125 -16.25 -12.28 1.43
C GLY A 125 -15.75 -11.87 0.03
N LEU A 126 -16.43 -10.91 -0.63
CA LEU A 126 -16.09 -10.46 -1.97
C LEU A 126 -15.10 -9.29 -1.94
N THR A 127 -14.35 -9.15 -3.03
CA THR A 127 -13.45 -8.02 -3.24
C THR A 127 -14.16 -6.98 -4.10
N ASP A 128 -14.70 -5.94 -3.46
CA ASP A 128 -15.53 -4.93 -4.15
C ASP A 128 -14.71 -3.82 -4.79
N THR A 129 -13.48 -3.61 -4.34
CA THR A 129 -12.52 -2.67 -4.91
C THR A 129 -11.24 -3.42 -5.27
N ILE A 130 -10.78 -3.27 -6.51
CA ILE A 130 -9.55 -3.89 -7.01
C ILE A 130 -8.79 -2.80 -7.78
N LEU A 131 -7.65 -2.38 -7.24
CA LEU A 131 -6.81 -1.32 -7.80
C LEU A 131 -5.41 -1.89 -8.04
N LEU A 132 -4.89 -1.74 -9.25
CA LEU A 132 -3.49 -1.99 -9.56
C LEU A 132 -2.75 -0.64 -9.60
N PHE A 133 -1.72 -0.51 -8.79
CA PHE A 133 -0.84 0.65 -8.74
C PHE A 133 0.51 0.32 -9.33
N THR A 134 1.11 1.30 -10.00
CA THR A 134 2.53 1.30 -10.37
C THR A 134 3.18 2.57 -9.86
N PHE A 135 4.21 2.41 -9.03
CA PHE A 135 5.02 3.48 -8.51
C PHE A 135 6.36 3.53 -9.24
N ASP A 136 6.57 4.58 -10.02
CA ASP A 136 7.87 4.91 -10.62
C ASP A 136 8.61 5.85 -9.66
N THR A 137 9.57 5.32 -8.93
CA THR A 137 10.34 6.06 -7.94
C THR A 137 11.35 7.02 -8.55
N ASN A 138 11.72 6.81 -9.82
CA ASN A 138 12.67 7.67 -10.54
C ASN A 138 12.03 8.99 -10.94
N ASN A 139 10.80 8.92 -11.47
CA ASN A 139 10.01 10.08 -11.88
C ASN A 139 9.06 10.56 -10.78
N LYS A 140 9.01 9.86 -9.65
CA LYS A 140 8.08 10.13 -8.54
C LYS A 140 6.63 10.18 -9.01
N SER A 141 6.19 9.21 -9.78
CA SER A 141 4.83 9.13 -10.27
C SER A 141 4.14 7.85 -9.82
N LEU A 142 2.88 7.98 -9.43
CA LEU A 142 2.02 6.89 -9.01
C LEU A 142 0.83 6.81 -9.95
N ASN A 143 0.75 5.73 -10.72
CA ASN A 143 -0.36 5.49 -11.63
C ASN A 143 -1.22 4.35 -11.08
N ALA A 144 -2.53 4.50 -11.13
CA ALA A 144 -3.49 3.53 -10.66
C ALA A 144 -4.54 3.23 -11.72
N ILE A 145 -4.92 1.96 -11.83
CA ILE A 145 -6.08 1.54 -12.63
C ILE A 145 -7.05 0.75 -11.75
N SER A 146 -8.31 1.17 -11.75
CA SER A 146 -9.41 0.44 -11.11
C SER A 146 -9.91 -0.65 -12.06
N LEU A 147 -9.95 -1.88 -11.55
CA LEU A 147 -10.53 -3.03 -12.25
C LEU A 147 -11.95 -3.25 -11.71
N PRO A 148 -13.00 -3.09 -12.54
CA PRO A 148 -14.37 -3.29 -12.09
C PRO A 148 -14.55 -4.70 -11.50
N ARG A 149 -15.22 -4.79 -10.36
CA ARG A 149 -15.45 -6.06 -9.63
C ARG A 149 -16.18 -7.13 -10.43
N ASP A 150 -17.00 -6.71 -11.40
CA ASP A 150 -17.79 -7.57 -12.28
C ASP A 150 -17.04 -7.94 -13.56
N THR A 151 -15.72 -7.68 -13.64
CA THR A 151 -14.87 -8.06 -14.78
C THR A 151 -14.92 -9.57 -14.96
N MET A 152 -15.24 -9.98 -16.18
CA MET A 152 -15.30 -11.40 -16.56
C MET A 152 -13.91 -11.99 -16.61
N ILE A 153 -13.75 -13.16 -15.98
CA ILE A 153 -12.52 -13.93 -15.97
C ILE A 153 -12.70 -15.25 -16.72
N ASN A 154 -11.61 -15.79 -17.29
CA ASN A 154 -11.59 -17.12 -17.89
C ASN A 154 -11.57 -18.18 -16.79
N THR A 155 -12.69 -18.86 -16.61
CA THR A 155 -12.81 -19.95 -15.64
C THR A 155 -13.79 -21.00 -16.14
N SER A 156 -13.51 -22.27 -15.85
CA SER A 156 -14.43 -23.39 -16.12
C SER A 156 -15.66 -23.39 -15.20
N ALA A 157 -15.77 -22.47 -14.25
CA ALA A 157 -16.92 -22.38 -13.36
C ALA A 157 -18.18 -22.09 -14.14
N LYS A 158 -19.25 -22.89 -13.89
CA LYS A 158 -20.58 -22.68 -14.46
C LYS A 158 -21.32 -21.63 -13.63
N GLY A 159 -22.03 -20.72 -14.31
CA GLY A 159 -22.81 -19.65 -13.71
C GLY A 159 -22.11 -18.28 -13.79
N GLY A 160 -22.84 -17.28 -14.31
CA GLY A 160 -22.28 -15.96 -14.59
C GLY A 160 -21.69 -15.24 -13.36
N SER A 161 -22.30 -15.39 -12.19
CA SER A 161 -21.79 -14.79 -10.95
C SER A 161 -20.43 -15.36 -10.53
N LEU A 162 -20.09 -16.57 -10.95
CA LEU A 162 -18.79 -17.21 -10.64
C LEU A 162 -17.68 -16.83 -11.64
N LYS A 163 -18.04 -16.12 -12.72
CA LYS A 163 -17.10 -15.61 -13.72
C LYS A 163 -16.62 -14.18 -13.45
N ARG A 164 -16.87 -13.64 -12.27
CA ARG A 164 -16.41 -12.30 -11.85
C ARG A 164 -15.07 -12.35 -11.15
N ILE A 165 -14.24 -11.34 -11.36
CA ILE A 165 -12.94 -11.23 -10.68
C ILE A 165 -13.09 -11.13 -9.16
N ASN A 166 -14.18 -10.53 -8.66
CA ASN A 166 -14.40 -10.32 -7.22
C ASN A 166 -14.58 -11.61 -6.39
N VAL A 167 -14.86 -12.75 -7.03
CA VAL A 167 -14.98 -14.05 -6.33
C VAL A 167 -13.66 -14.80 -6.23
N VAL A 168 -12.63 -14.39 -6.99
CA VAL A 168 -11.37 -15.13 -7.15
C VAL A 168 -10.67 -15.33 -5.82
N TYR A 169 -10.48 -14.27 -5.05
CA TYR A 169 -9.84 -14.35 -3.75
C TYR A 169 -10.50 -15.39 -2.84
N ASN A 170 -11.81 -15.25 -2.64
CA ASN A 170 -12.54 -16.10 -1.68
C ASN A 170 -12.59 -17.56 -2.11
N ARG A 171 -12.75 -17.83 -3.42
CA ARG A 171 -12.80 -19.20 -3.97
C ARG A 171 -11.47 -19.96 -3.85
N ASN A 172 -10.36 -19.24 -3.89
CA ASN A 172 -9.03 -19.86 -3.94
C ASN A 172 -8.29 -19.86 -2.60
N ARG A 173 -8.97 -19.51 -1.51
CA ARG A 173 -8.40 -19.55 -0.15
C ARG A 173 -8.07 -20.96 0.34
N GLY A 174 -8.62 -21.97 -0.29
CA GLY A 174 -8.48 -23.37 0.13
C GLY A 174 -9.40 -23.76 1.28
N PRO A 175 -9.24 -24.95 1.84
CA PRO A 175 -10.06 -25.49 2.92
C PRO A 175 -10.02 -24.63 4.19
N SER A 176 -11.09 -24.72 5.00
CA SER A 176 -11.24 -23.89 6.22
C SER A 176 -10.33 -24.31 7.37
N ASP A 177 -9.76 -25.50 7.31
CA ASP A 177 -8.83 -26.04 8.30
C ASP A 177 -7.38 -25.60 8.09
N LEU A 178 -7.06 -24.94 6.96
CA LEU A 178 -5.77 -24.32 6.76
C LEU A 178 -5.58 -23.07 7.66
N PRO A 179 -4.34 -22.80 8.10
CA PRO A 179 -4.01 -21.53 8.78
C PRO A 179 -4.48 -20.33 7.97
N GLU A 180 -5.04 -19.33 8.65
CA GLU A 180 -5.60 -18.13 7.98
C GLU A 180 -4.56 -17.42 7.09
N ALA A 181 -3.31 -17.30 7.55
CA ALA A 181 -2.24 -16.70 6.76
C ALA A 181 -2.02 -17.44 5.42
N GLN A 182 -2.09 -18.77 5.41
CA GLN A 182 -1.95 -19.54 4.17
C GLN A 182 -3.19 -19.40 3.28
N ARG A 183 -4.38 -19.32 3.87
CA ARG A 183 -5.62 -19.06 3.12
C ARG A 183 -5.61 -17.69 2.45
N VAL A 184 -5.09 -16.69 3.14
CA VAL A 184 -4.87 -15.34 2.57
C VAL A 184 -3.89 -15.41 1.41
N GLU A 185 -2.75 -16.04 1.60
CA GLU A 185 -1.71 -16.17 0.57
C GLU A 185 -2.24 -16.88 -0.69
N ASN A 186 -2.95 -17.98 -0.52
CA ASN A 186 -3.56 -18.71 -1.63
C ASN A 186 -4.55 -17.83 -2.42
N GLY A 187 -5.45 -17.13 -1.71
CA GLY A 187 -6.44 -16.27 -2.32
C GLY A 187 -5.81 -15.06 -3.05
N MET A 188 -4.80 -14.43 -2.43
CA MET A 188 -4.09 -13.29 -3.04
C MET A 188 -3.25 -13.71 -4.22
N THR A 189 -2.57 -14.86 -4.16
CA THR A 189 -1.82 -15.40 -5.30
C THR A 189 -2.75 -15.63 -6.50
N ALA A 190 -3.92 -16.24 -6.28
CA ALA A 190 -4.91 -16.43 -7.35
C ALA A 190 -5.41 -15.09 -7.92
N LEU A 191 -5.70 -14.11 -7.07
CA LEU A 191 -6.16 -12.81 -7.53
C LEU A 191 -5.06 -12.05 -8.29
N LYS A 192 -3.81 -12.07 -7.81
CA LYS A 192 -2.65 -11.50 -8.53
C LYS A 192 -2.46 -12.14 -9.90
N GLN A 193 -2.68 -13.46 -10.03
CA GLN A 193 -2.64 -14.16 -11.31
C GLN A 193 -3.73 -13.68 -12.27
N GLU A 194 -4.98 -13.52 -11.79
CA GLU A 194 -6.07 -13.00 -12.64
C GLU A 194 -5.82 -11.55 -13.05
N VAL A 195 -5.33 -10.70 -12.15
CA VAL A 195 -4.93 -9.33 -12.50
C VAL A 195 -3.82 -9.35 -13.55
N SER A 196 -2.85 -10.26 -13.43
CA SER A 196 -1.77 -10.41 -14.41
C SER A 196 -2.30 -10.85 -15.78
N ARG A 197 -3.29 -11.73 -15.84
CA ARG A 197 -3.94 -12.12 -17.11
C ARG A 197 -4.67 -10.97 -17.78
N LEU A 198 -5.36 -10.14 -16.98
CA LEU A 198 -6.11 -9.00 -17.49
C LEU A 198 -5.22 -7.83 -17.93
N THR A 199 -4.07 -7.65 -17.30
CA THR A 199 -3.24 -6.45 -17.49
C THR A 199 -1.84 -6.72 -18.05
N GLY A 200 -1.42 -7.98 -18.13
CA GLY A 200 -0.04 -8.35 -18.43
C GLY A 200 0.95 -8.01 -17.30
N ILE A 201 0.49 -7.42 -16.19
CA ILE A 201 1.33 -7.00 -15.07
C ILE A 201 1.05 -7.89 -13.86
N TYR A 202 2.07 -8.61 -13.37
CA TYR A 202 1.98 -9.34 -12.12
C TYR A 202 2.30 -8.40 -10.95
N PRO A 203 1.37 -8.16 -10.01
CA PRO A 203 1.60 -7.27 -8.88
C PRO A 203 2.70 -7.79 -7.95
N ASP A 204 3.64 -6.91 -7.57
CA ASP A 204 4.76 -7.28 -6.68
C ASP A 204 4.25 -7.51 -5.26
N PHE A 205 3.49 -6.55 -4.75
CA PHE A 205 2.97 -6.54 -3.39
C PHE A 205 1.45 -6.43 -3.39
N TYR A 206 0.85 -6.75 -2.24
CA TYR A 206 -0.57 -6.51 -2.05
C TYR A 206 -0.87 -5.79 -0.73
N VAL A 207 -1.99 -5.09 -0.72
CA VAL A 207 -2.61 -4.50 0.46
C VAL A 207 -4.09 -4.81 0.40
N MET A 208 -4.59 -5.61 1.32
CA MET A 208 -6.01 -5.89 1.46
C MET A 208 -6.55 -5.13 2.67
N VAL A 209 -7.54 -4.28 2.42
CA VAL A 209 -8.17 -3.41 3.42
C VAL A 209 -9.62 -3.88 3.61
N GLU A 210 -10.01 -4.07 4.85
CA GLU A 210 -11.41 -4.26 5.22
C GLU A 210 -12.04 -2.87 5.44
N TRP A 211 -13.34 -2.75 5.19
CA TRP A 211 -13.99 -1.43 5.26
C TRP A 211 -13.78 -0.75 6.61
N GLU A 212 -13.93 -1.50 7.71
CA GLU A 212 -13.81 -1.00 9.08
C GLU A 212 -12.41 -0.40 9.36
N ALA A 213 -11.39 -0.97 8.75
CA ALA A 213 -10.01 -0.52 8.90
C ALA A 213 -9.75 0.87 8.30
N ILE A 214 -10.54 1.30 7.31
CA ILE A 214 -10.35 2.61 6.68
C ILE A 214 -10.62 3.73 7.68
N GLY A 215 -11.67 3.59 8.49
CA GLY A 215 -11.98 4.54 9.55
C GLY A 215 -10.81 4.71 10.53
N GLU A 216 -10.25 3.60 11.02
CA GLU A 216 -9.11 3.63 11.95
C GLU A 216 -7.85 4.25 11.33
N LEU A 217 -7.61 4.01 10.05
CA LEU A 217 -6.49 4.63 9.33
C LEU A 217 -6.68 6.14 9.18
N VAL A 218 -7.88 6.59 8.86
CA VAL A 218 -8.22 8.02 8.77
C VAL A 218 -8.04 8.71 10.14
N ASP A 219 -8.50 8.09 11.21
CA ASP A 219 -8.34 8.64 12.57
C ASP A 219 -6.86 8.69 12.99
N ALA A 220 -6.07 7.67 12.65
CA ALA A 220 -4.62 7.67 12.89
C ALA A 220 -3.89 8.81 12.15
N LEU A 221 -4.34 9.17 10.95
CA LEU A 221 -3.88 10.34 10.20
C LEU A 221 -4.32 11.67 10.83
N GLY A 222 -5.21 11.60 11.83
CA GLY A 222 -5.82 12.76 12.48
C GLY A 222 -6.93 13.38 11.64
N GLY A 223 -7.62 12.59 10.83
CA GLY A 223 -8.66 12.99 9.89
C GLY A 223 -8.12 13.46 8.54
N VAL A 224 -8.95 13.40 7.52
CA VAL A 224 -8.65 13.76 6.13
C VAL A 224 -9.59 14.87 5.68
N TYR A 225 -9.04 15.92 5.03
CA TYR A 225 -9.86 16.93 4.38
C TYR A 225 -10.34 16.41 3.04
N PHE A 226 -11.66 16.51 2.83
CA PHE A 226 -12.30 16.03 1.61
C PHE A 226 -13.46 16.94 1.22
N ASP A 227 -13.64 17.14 -0.08
CA ASP A 227 -14.78 17.88 -0.63
C ASP A 227 -15.91 16.89 -0.94
N VAL A 228 -16.88 16.81 -0.02
CA VAL A 228 -18.06 15.96 -0.20
C VAL A 228 -18.90 16.55 -1.33
N PRO A 229 -19.10 15.84 -2.46
CA PRO A 229 -19.61 16.44 -3.68
C PRO A 229 -21.10 16.85 -3.62
N PHE A 230 -21.88 16.26 -2.75
CA PHE A 230 -23.31 16.53 -2.54
C PHE A 230 -23.75 15.96 -1.18
N ASP A 231 -24.95 16.34 -0.74
CA ASP A 231 -25.54 15.78 0.49
C ASP A 231 -25.84 14.29 0.32
N MET A 232 -25.30 13.48 1.22
CA MET A 232 -25.45 12.04 1.24
C MET A 232 -26.39 11.65 2.38
N ASN A 233 -27.57 11.15 2.05
CA ASN A 233 -28.59 10.73 3.03
C ASN A 233 -29.09 9.34 2.68
N TYR A 234 -28.66 8.34 3.43
CA TYR A 234 -29.04 6.95 3.23
C TYR A 234 -29.11 6.20 4.55
N ASP A 235 -30.23 5.53 4.78
CA ASP A 235 -30.46 4.65 5.92
C ASP A 235 -30.79 3.26 5.45
N ASP A 236 -30.03 2.26 5.93
CA ASP A 236 -30.31 0.84 5.76
C ASP A 236 -30.33 0.15 7.12
N PRO A 237 -31.52 0.01 7.75
CA PRO A 237 -31.63 -0.61 9.06
C PRO A 237 -31.28 -2.11 9.08
N TYR A 238 -31.23 -2.77 7.91
CA TYR A 238 -30.85 -4.19 7.83
C TYR A 238 -29.33 -4.39 7.94
N GLN A 239 -28.55 -3.36 7.56
CA GLN A 239 -27.09 -3.37 7.63
C GLN A 239 -26.54 -2.48 8.74
N ASP A 240 -27.42 -1.88 9.56
CA ASP A 240 -27.03 -0.86 10.55
C ASP A 240 -26.15 0.24 9.92
N LEU A 241 -26.57 0.70 8.74
CA LEU A 241 -25.83 1.69 7.96
C LEU A 241 -26.63 3.00 7.91
N HIS A 242 -26.05 4.02 8.52
CA HIS A 242 -26.58 5.38 8.54
C HIS A 242 -25.55 6.29 7.88
N ILE A 243 -25.95 7.03 6.85
CA ILE A 243 -25.09 7.95 6.11
C ILE A 243 -25.77 9.31 6.12
N HIS A 244 -25.16 10.28 6.78
CA HIS A 244 -25.64 11.65 6.89
C HIS A 244 -24.51 12.65 6.73
N GLN A 245 -24.10 12.89 5.49
CA GLN A 245 -22.97 13.75 5.18
C GLN A 245 -23.45 14.96 4.35
N GLU A 246 -23.14 16.17 4.84
CA GLU A 246 -23.39 17.42 4.12
C GLU A 246 -22.32 17.66 3.05
N ALA A 247 -22.71 18.26 1.94
CA ALA A 247 -21.79 18.68 0.87
C ALA A 247 -20.79 19.74 1.35
N GLY A 248 -19.60 19.73 0.76
CA GLY A 248 -18.57 20.75 0.95
C GLY A 248 -17.25 20.26 1.51
N TYR A 249 -16.24 21.13 1.43
CA TYR A 249 -14.87 20.85 1.86
C TYR A 249 -14.75 20.91 3.36
N ARG A 250 -14.47 19.77 3.98
CA ARG A 250 -14.35 19.67 5.44
C ARG A 250 -13.44 18.53 5.85
N LYS A 251 -13.04 18.54 7.12
CA LYS A 251 -12.25 17.47 7.70
C LYS A 251 -13.18 16.33 8.13
N LEU A 252 -12.97 15.17 7.56
CA LEU A 252 -13.68 13.95 7.91
C LEU A 252 -12.93 13.20 9.02
N SER A 253 -13.67 12.69 10.01
CA SER A 253 -13.23 11.66 10.94
C SER A 253 -13.22 10.29 10.25
N GLY A 254 -12.77 9.25 10.94
CA GLY A 254 -12.86 7.89 10.42
C GLY A 254 -14.30 7.46 10.17
N GLU A 255 -15.23 7.83 11.04
CA GLU A 255 -16.67 7.55 10.90
C GLU A 255 -17.26 8.25 9.68
N ASP A 256 -17.04 9.57 9.54
CA ASP A 256 -17.49 10.34 8.38
C ASP A 256 -16.93 9.78 7.07
N ALA A 257 -15.65 9.41 7.06
CA ALA A 257 -14.99 8.81 5.89
C ALA A 257 -15.65 7.49 5.49
N MET A 258 -16.00 6.66 6.47
CA MET A 258 -16.71 5.40 6.23
C MET A 258 -18.09 5.62 5.61
N GLU A 259 -18.83 6.63 6.05
CA GLU A 259 -20.10 6.99 5.45
C GLU A 259 -19.95 7.41 3.99
N VAL A 260 -18.99 8.30 3.70
CA VAL A 260 -18.74 8.80 2.34
C VAL A 260 -18.36 7.67 1.38
N ILE A 261 -17.42 6.79 1.74
CA ILE A 261 -16.95 5.74 0.84
C ILE A 261 -17.94 4.57 0.67
N ARG A 262 -18.86 4.37 1.64
CA ARG A 262 -19.92 3.35 1.58
C ARG A 262 -21.17 3.86 0.89
N TRP A 263 -21.28 5.16 0.66
CA TRP A 263 -22.46 5.74 0.00
C TRP A 263 -22.67 5.14 -1.41
N ARG A 264 -23.92 4.79 -1.73
CA ARG A 264 -24.32 4.23 -3.03
C ARG A 264 -25.47 4.98 -3.69
N LYS A 265 -26.33 5.59 -2.89
CA LYS A 265 -27.51 6.36 -3.32
C LYS A 265 -28.11 7.08 -2.13
N ASN A 266 -28.94 8.08 -2.38
CA ASN A 266 -29.81 8.67 -1.38
C ASN A 266 -31.13 7.88 -1.26
N ASN A 267 -31.79 7.96 -0.11
CA ASN A 267 -33.12 7.37 0.07
C ASN A 267 -34.11 8.02 -0.90
N GLY A 268 -34.88 7.19 -1.61
CA GLY A 268 -35.90 7.64 -2.57
C GLY A 268 -35.33 8.08 -3.93
N GLU A 269 -34.01 8.09 -4.13
CA GLU A 269 -33.41 8.47 -5.40
C GLU A 269 -32.82 7.26 -6.16
N PRO A 270 -32.78 7.32 -7.50
CA PRO A 270 -32.09 6.29 -8.27
C PRO A 270 -30.58 6.34 -7.98
N SER A 271 -29.95 5.17 -7.94
CA SER A 271 -28.49 5.09 -7.79
C SER A 271 -27.81 5.73 -9.01
N PRO A 272 -26.76 6.57 -8.82
CA PRO A 272 -25.93 7.06 -9.93
C PRO A 272 -25.10 5.94 -10.60
N GLY A 273 -25.24 4.71 -10.11
CA GLY A 273 -24.52 3.55 -10.60
C GLY A 273 -23.11 3.42 -9.99
N ASP A 274 -22.38 2.41 -10.45
CA ASP A 274 -21.02 2.12 -9.95
C ASP A 274 -20.01 3.21 -10.34
N VAL A 275 -20.23 3.93 -11.44
CA VAL A 275 -19.31 4.99 -11.93
C VAL A 275 -19.17 6.13 -10.91
N GLY A 276 -20.28 6.64 -10.38
CA GLY A 276 -20.25 7.72 -9.38
C GLY A 276 -19.56 7.30 -8.08
N ARG A 277 -19.80 6.06 -7.64
CA ARG A 277 -19.14 5.50 -6.46
C ARG A 277 -17.64 5.34 -6.66
N ILE A 278 -17.20 4.81 -7.79
CA ILE A 278 -15.78 4.64 -8.12
C ILE A 278 -15.07 5.99 -8.10
N GLN A 279 -15.68 7.03 -8.66
CA GLN A 279 -15.11 8.37 -8.65
C GLN A 279 -14.93 8.91 -7.23
N ILE A 280 -15.96 8.83 -6.38
CA ILE A 280 -15.88 9.28 -4.98
C ILE A 280 -14.77 8.52 -4.22
N GLN A 281 -14.65 7.21 -4.44
CA GLN A 281 -13.60 6.40 -3.81
C GLN A 281 -12.19 6.80 -4.28
N GLN A 282 -12.02 7.10 -5.58
CA GLN A 282 -10.74 7.58 -6.13
C GLN A 282 -10.37 8.96 -5.60
N ASP A 283 -11.33 9.88 -5.56
CA ASP A 283 -11.13 11.24 -5.04
C ASP A 283 -10.79 11.21 -3.55
N PHE A 284 -11.47 10.36 -2.78
CA PHE A 284 -11.17 10.16 -1.37
C PHE A 284 -9.77 9.54 -1.15
N LEU A 285 -9.41 8.54 -1.95
CA LEU A 285 -8.07 7.94 -1.89
C LEU A 285 -6.97 8.96 -2.25
N SER A 286 -7.21 9.85 -3.22
CA SER A 286 -6.33 10.98 -3.51
C SER A 286 -6.16 11.89 -2.31
N ALA A 287 -7.24 12.23 -1.61
CA ALA A 287 -7.18 13.06 -0.40
C ALA A 287 -6.42 12.37 0.75
N VAL A 288 -6.55 11.04 0.90
CA VAL A 288 -5.75 10.26 1.86
C VAL A 288 -4.27 10.28 1.49
N LEU A 289 -3.93 10.11 0.21
CA LEU A 289 -2.54 10.17 -0.28
C LEU A 289 -1.94 11.56 -0.05
N ASP A 290 -2.68 12.64 -0.35
CA ASP A 290 -2.25 14.01 -0.04
C ASP A 290 -1.93 14.16 1.45
N LYS A 291 -2.81 13.68 2.31
CA LYS A 291 -2.59 13.69 3.75
C LYS A 291 -1.35 12.91 4.17
N CYS A 292 -1.10 11.73 3.57
CA CYS A 292 0.07 10.90 3.86
C CYS A 292 1.37 11.58 3.43
N LEU A 293 1.38 12.31 2.31
CA LEU A 293 2.57 12.98 1.77
C LEU A 293 2.91 14.31 2.46
N GLN A 294 2.02 14.83 3.32
CA GLN A 294 2.30 16.04 4.10
C GLN A 294 3.52 15.86 5.02
N PRO A 295 4.44 16.85 5.09
CA PRO A 295 5.65 16.73 5.92
C PRO A 295 5.37 16.39 7.39
N ALA A 296 4.29 16.94 7.96
CA ALA A 296 3.87 16.66 9.34
C ALA A 296 3.45 15.20 9.55
N THR A 297 2.87 14.56 8.54
CA THR A 297 2.47 13.15 8.54
C THR A 297 3.70 12.26 8.34
N LEU A 298 4.60 12.61 7.42
CA LEU A 298 5.83 11.87 7.18
C LEU A 298 6.73 11.79 8.42
N LEU A 299 6.74 12.82 9.27
CA LEU A 299 7.46 12.78 10.56
C LEU A 299 6.91 11.71 11.53
N LYS A 300 5.65 11.31 11.35
CA LYS A 300 4.98 10.26 12.14
C LYS A 300 4.97 8.90 11.41
N ALA A 301 5.61 8.80 10.25
CA ALA A 301 5.57 7.59 9.41
C ALA A 301 5.87 6.27 10.15
N PRO A 302 6.83 6.17 11.09
CA PRO A 302 7.06 4.92 11.82
C PRO A 302 5.86 4.46 12.66
N ALA A 303 5.18 5.39 13.33
CA ALA A 303 3.99 5.08 14.12
C ALA A 303 2.79 4.74 13.21
N LEU A 304 2.60 5.51 12.14
CA LEU A 304 1.54 5.29 11.15
C LEU A 304 1.72 3.97 10.41
N ALA A 305 2.96 3.58 10.07
CA ALA A 305 3.25 2.29 9.44
C ALA A 305 2.82 1.12 10.34
N GLN A 306 3.00 1.22 11.65
CA GLN A 306 2.54 0.20 12.58
C GLN A 306 1.01 0.15 12.67
N VAL A 307 0.34 1.30 12.75
CA VAL A 307 -1.13 1.37 12.72
C VAL A 307 -1.65 0.78 11.41
N PHE A 308 -1.06 1.15 10.28
CA PHE A 308 -1.42 0.60 8.97
C PHE A 308 -1.33 -0.93 8.98
N LEU A 309 -0.19 -1.51 9.39
CA LEU A 309 -0.01 -2.97 9.40
C LEU A 309 -0.94 -3.70 10.39
N ASN A 310 -1.42 -3.03 11.43
CA ASN A 310 -2.40 -3.63 12.35
C ASN A 310 -3.81 -3.67 11.74
N ASN A 311 -4.09 -2.83 10.75
CA ASN A 311 -5.43 -2.64 10.17
C ASN A 311 -5.55 -3.15 8.73
N VAL A 312 -4.46 -3.67 8.13
CA VAL A 312 -4.50 -4.22 6.78
C VAL A 312 -3.82 -5.59 6.73
N THR A 313 -4.20 -6.39 5.75
CA THR A 313 -3.51 -7.63 5.43
C THR A 313 -2.58 -7.38 4.24
N THR A 314 -1.27 -7.58 4.42
CA THR A 314 -0.27 -7.24 3.39
C THR A 314 0.98 -8.11 3.51
N ASP A 315 1.71 -8.28 2.42
CA ASP A 315 3.05 -8.85 2.37
C ASP A 315 4.18 -7.81 2.62
N LEU A 316 3.80 -6.52 2.81
CA LEU A 316 4.74 -5.46 3.15
C LEU A 316 5.14 -5.51 4.62
N THR A 317 6.41 -5.15 4.89
CA THR A 317 6.94 -4.94 6.24
C THR A 317 6.95 -3.46 6.61
N VAL A 318 7.09 -3.13 7.91
CA VAL A 318 7.32 -1.74 8.36
C VAL A 318 8.49 -1.10 7.59
N GLY A 319 9.59 -1.85 7.38
CA GLY A 319 10.74 -1.35 6.64
C GLY A 319 10.43 -1.03 5.18
N ASN A 320 9.58 -1.82 4.52
CA ASN A 320 9.13 -1.57 3.15
C ASN A 320 8.27 -0.30 3.08
N ILE A 321 7.30 -0.15 3.99
CA ILE A 321 6.42 1.03 4.05
C ILE A 321 7.25 2.30 4.26
N LEU A 322 8.21 2.27 5.18
CA LEU A 322 9.10 3.42 5.43
C LEU A 322 9.99 3.74 4.22
N ALA A 323 10.49 2.71 3.51
CA ALA A 323 11.25 2.90 2.28
C ALA A 323 10.40 3.58 1.20
N PHE A 324 9.18 3.09 0.95
CA PHE A 324 8.28 3.71 -0.02
C PHE A 324 7.86 5.12 0.39
N ALA A 325 7.58 5.36 1.67
CA ALA A 325 7.30 6.71 2.18
C ALA A 325 8.49 7.66 1.92
N GLN A 326 9.72 7.21 2.12
CA GLN A 326 10.92 7.99 1.83
C GLN A 326 11.07 8.28 0.32
N LEU A 327 10.82 7.30 -0.54
CA LEU A 327 10.89 7.45 -2.00
C LEU A 327 9.80 8.40 -2.52
N ALA A 328 8.65 8.45 -1.86
CA ALA A 328 7.54 9.33 -2.18
C ALA A 328 7.71 10.79 -1.69
N ILE A 329 8.74 11.08 -0.88
CA ILE A 329 9.00 12.47 -0.41
C ILE A 329 9.19 13.41 -1.60
N GLY A 330 8.39 14.48 -1.63
CA GLY A 330 8.41 15.50 -2.68
C GLY A 330 7.57 15.13 -3.90
N MET A 331 6.73 14.12 -3.84
CA MET A 331 5.61 13.94 -4.77
C MET A 331 4.55 15.00 -4.51
N ASP A 332 3.94 15.47 -5.58
CA ASP A 332 2.75 16.29 -5.56
C ASP A 332 1.54 15.45 -5.97
N PRO A 333 0.59 15.20 -5.05
CA PRO A 333 -0.57 14.34 -5.34
C PRO A 333 -1.41 14.81 -6.53
N GLU A 334 -1.49 16.11 -6.81
CA GLU A 334 -2.30 16.65 -7.91
C GLU A 334 -1.68 16.36 -9.28
N SER A 335 -0.34 16.40 -9.39
CA SER A 335 0.36 16.21 -10.67
C SER A 335 0.94 14.81 -10.86
N ASP A 336 1.40 14.17 -9.78
CA ASP A 336 2.19 12.94 -9.83
C ASP A 336 1.35 11.67 -9.59
N VAL A 337 0.10 11.81 -9.14
CA VAL A 337 -0.83 10.69 -8.93
C VAL A 337 -1.92 10.72 -9.98
N LYS A 338 -2.07 9.60 -10.71
CA LYS A 338 -3.08 9.47 -11.77
C LYS A 338 -3.94 8.25 -11.52
N PHE A 339 -5.26 8.45 -11.53
CA PHE A 339 -6.24 7.39 -11.48
C PHE A 339 -6.89 7.19 -12.85
N SER A 340 -7.08 5.93 -13.21
CA SER A 340 -7.79 5.49 -14.40
C SER A 340 -8.75 4.37 -14.02
N THR A 341 -9.78 4.18 -14.81
CA THR A 341 -10.63 2.98 -14.73
C THR A 341 -10.41 2.15 -15.97
N MET A 342 -10.34 0.84 -15.83
CA MET A 342 -10.24 -0.08 -16.96
C MET A 342 -11.39 0.19 -17.94
N PRO A 343 -11.10 0.51 -19.20
CA PRO A 343 -12.13 0.66 -20.22
C PRO A 343 -12.86 -0.67 -20.43
N TYR A 344 -14.19 -0.64 -20.46
CA TYR A 344 -14.97 -1.87 -20.55
C TYR A 344 -16.29 -1.71 -21.33
N THR A 345 -16.79 -2.85 -21.78
CA THR A 345 -18.14 -3.01 -22.34
C THR A 345 -18.96 -3.98 -21.46
N GLY A 346 -20.24 -3.69 -21.30
CA GLY A 346 -21.13 -4.56 -20.53
C GLY A 346 -21.62 -5.76 -21.36
N VAL A 347 -21.71 -6.93 -20.71
CA VAL A 347 -22.25 -8.16 -21.30
C VAL A 347 -23.14 -8.90 -20.31
N MET A 348 -24.22 -9.52 -20.80
CA MET A 348 -25.06 -10.42 -19.98
C MET A 348 -24.66 -11.87 -20.26
N TYR A 349 -24.27 -12.58 -19.20
CA TYR A 349 -23.97 -14.00 -19.26
C TYR A 349 -24.65 -14.74 -18.11
N ASP A 350 -25.43 -15.76 -18.43
CA ASP A 350 -26.16 -16.56 -17.44
C ASP A 350 -26.85 -15.72 -16.35
N ARG A 351 -27.65 -14.73 -16.77
CA ARG A 351 -28.38 -13.77 -15.93
C ARG A 351 -27.51 -12.84 -15.06
N ALA A 352 -26.18 -12.88 -15.21
CA ALA A 352 -25.28 -11.98 -14.54
C ALA A 352 -24.83 -10.85 -15.49
N SER A 353 -24.83 -9.62 -14.98
CA SER A 353 -24.18 -8.51 -15.66
C SER A 353 -22.68 -8.60 -15.40
N LEU A 354 -21.90 -8.67 -16.48
CA LEU A 354 -20.45 -8.74 -16.45
C LEU A 354 -19.89 -7.61 -17.31
N VAL A 355 -18.61 -7.34 -17.18
CA VAL A 355 -17.89 -6.40 -18.02
C VAL A 355 -16.67 -7.05 -18.66
N LEU A 356 -16.40 -6.69 -19.92
CA LEU A 356 -15.24 -7.12 -20.68
C LEU A 356 -14.33 -5.92 -20.93
N PRO A 357 -13.00 -6.07 -20.80
CA PRO A 357 -12.07 -4.98 -21.07
C PRO A 357 -12.10 -4.61 -22.56
N VAL A 358 -11.97 -3.32 -22.87
CA VAL A 358 -11.68 -2.82 -24.22
C VAL A 358 -10.17 -2.81 -24.39
N GLU A 359 -9.63 -3.88 -24.97
CA GLU A 359 -8.20 -4.21 -25.00
C GLU A 359 -7.33 -3.06 -25.53
N LYS A 360 -7.68 -2.45 -26.65
CA LYS A 360 -6.89 -1.37 -27.25
C LYS A 360 -6.70 -0.20 -26.30
N GLU A 361 -7.78 0.27 -25.70
CA GLU A 361 -7.75 1.42 -24.76
C GLU A 361 -7.04 1.04 -23.47
N LEU A 362 -7.21 -0.22 -23.01
CA LEU A 362 -6.50 -0.74 -21.85
C LEU A 362 -4.99 -0.77 -22.08
N LEU A 363 -4.52 -1.25 -23.22
CA LEU A 363 -3.11 -1.26 -23.59
C LEU A 363 -2.49 0.15 -23.64
N GLU A 364 -3.23 1.15 -24.13
CA GLU A 364 -2.79 2.54 -24.11
C GLU A 364 -2.57 3.04 -22.66
N ILE A 365 -3.48 2.75 -21.73
CA ILE A 365 -3.34 3.10 -20.31
C ILE A 365 -2.15 2.38 -19.68
N LEU A 366 -2.06 1.06 -19.88
CA LEU A 366 -1.01 0.24 -19.28
C LEU A 366 0.38 0.69 -19.73
N ASN A 367 0.57 0.94 -21.01
CA ASN A 367 1.87 1.33 -21.57
C ASN A 367 2.22 2.82 -21.34
N SER A 368 1.24 3.66 -20.99
CA SER A 368 1.50 5.10 -20.76
C SER A 368 2.14 5.42 -19.40
N GLY A 369 2.14 4.50 -18.43
CA GLY A 369 2.72 4.77 -17.11
C GLY A 369 2.63 3.63 -16.10
N MET A 370 1.94 2.55 -16.44
CA MET A 370 1.76 1.43 -15.51
C MET A 370 2.70 0.26 -15.75
N ASN A 371 3.20 0.11 -16.97
CA ASN A 371 4.05 -1.02 -17.37
C ASN A 371 5.43 -0.98 -16.66
N PRO A 372 5.72 -1.92 -15.74
CA PRO A 372 6.99 -1.99 -15.02
C PRO A 372 8.08 -2.73 -15.81
N TYR A 373 7.78 -3.27 -16.99
CA TYR A 373 8.68 -4.08 -17.78
C TYR A 373 9.35 -3.27 -18.88
N VAL A 374 10.48 -3.79 -19.41
CA VAL A 374 11.25 -3.15 -20.48
C VAL A 374 10.45 -3.12 -21.78
N ASP A 375 9.86 -4.27 -22.15
CA ASP A 375 9.03 -4.36 -23.34
C ASP A 375 7.62 -3.83 -23.09
N GLN A 376 6.98 -3.36 -24.15
CA GLN A 376 5.58 -2.97 -24.10
C GLN A 376 4.68 -4.21 -23.99
N ILE A 377 3.61 -4.08 -23.21
CA ILE A 377 2.54 -5.06 -23.16
C ILE A 377 1.79 -4.95 -24.49
N GLN A 378 1.61 -6.08 -25.16
CA GLN A 378 0.98 -6.18 -26.47
C GLN A 378 -0.24 -7.07 -26.39
N SER A 379 -1.08 -7.03 -27.43
CA SER A 379 -2.14 -8.02 -27.63
C SER A 379 -1.54 -9.44 -27.79
N SER A 380 -2.33 -10.43 -27.46
CA SER A 380 -1.98 -11.85 -27.63
C SER A 380 -2.20 -12.38 -29.03
N ASP A 381 -2.49 -11.53 -30.02
CA ASP A 381 -2.73 -11.91 -31.43
C ASP A 381 -1.54 -12.62 -32.09
#